data_16e52cafa6425b9f77101cc355e8d6db
#
_entry.id   16e52cafa6425b9f77101cc355e8d6db
#
_cell.length_a   1.000
_cell.length_b   1.000
_cell.length_c   1.000
_cell.angle_alpha   90.00
_cell.angle_beta   90.00
_cell.angle_gamma   90.00
#
_symmetry.space_group_name_H-M   'P 1'
#
loop_
_entity.id
_entity.type
_entity.pdbx_description
1 polymer ?
#
loop_
_entity_poly.entity_id
_entity_poly.type
_entity_poly.pdbx_seq_one_letter_code
_entity_poly.pdbx_strand_id
1 'polypeptide(L)'
;AAFGRWASQNIKTKVGASLATFLLGILIFIDDYFNCLTVGTVMRPVTDSHRISRPKLAYLIDATAAPVCMIAPISSWAAAVSSTAEGLDTGISGIQLFIKAIPYNLYSLLTFVFIIALSFMQFDYGPMRTYERKAQETGDLSALENAEDEAVNPKGKVIDLLLPVLVLIAVCTTGMIYVGGFFGVDAWGGTDCAGDFIAAFGNTDAFMGLPWGGIIALLFTVIYLVARRVITFKDAMACIPKGFNAMISPILILTLAVSLKATITSLGASIYVHDLMEGAAATLYSMLPAVIFVVACILAFASGTSWGTFGILILSLIHI
;
A
#
# COMPACT_ATOMS: atom_id res chain seq x y z
N ALA A 1 -2.42 9.88 17.85
CA ALA A 1 -2.31 10.05 19.31
C ALA A 1 -3.56 9.57 20.07
N ALA A 2 -4.81 10.04 19.73
CA ALA A 2 -6.02 9.65 20.47
C ALA A 2 -6.36 8.16 20.32
N PHE A 3 -6.25 7.61 19.13
CA PHE A 3 -6.40 6.18 18.87
C PHE A 3 -5.36 5.37 19.65
N GLY A 4 -4.10 5.81 19.63
CA GLY A 4 -3.04 5.15 20.39
C GLY A 4 -3.33 5.12 21.91
N ARG A 5 -3.84 6.21 22.49
CA ARG A 5 -4.27 6.23 23.91
C ARG A 5 -5.45 5.28 24.17
N TRP A 6 -6.47 5.31 23.33
CA TRP A 6 -7.60 4.40 23.43
C TRP A 6 -7.15 2.95 23.30
N ALA A 7 -6.30 2.66 22.34
CA ALA A 7 -5.78 1.32 22.10
C ALA A 7 -4.90 0.85 23.28
N SER A 8 -4.04 1.70 23.83
CA SER A 8 -3.22 1.34 25.00
C SER A 8 -4.03 1.09 26.27
N GLN A 9 -5.21 1.71 26.40
CA GLN A 9 -6.12 1.46 27.52
C GLN A 9 -6.95 0.17 27.37
N ASN A 10 -7.31 -0.18 26.14
CA ASN A 10 -8.19 -1.31 25.83
C ASN A 10 -7.42 -2.58 25.47
N ILE A 11 -6.27 -2.45 24.84
CA ILE A 11 -5.38 -3.55 24.49
C ILE A 11 -4.47 -3.81 25.67
N LYS A 12 -4.60 -5.00 26.27
CA LYS A 12 -3.87 -5.35 27.50
C LYS A 12 -2.76 -6.38 27.28
N THR A 13 -2.62 -6.88 26.06
CA THR A 13 -1.67 -7.96 25.76
C THR A 13 -0.79 -7.61 24.56
N LYS A 14 0.41 -8.15 24.55
CA LYS A 14 1.36 -8.04 23.42
C LYS A 14 0.76 -8.60 22.12
N VAL A 15 0.07 -9.74 22.21
CA VAL A 15 -0.68 -10.34 21.10
C VAL A 15 -1.73 -9.37 20.58
N GLY A 16 -2.51 -8.79 21.48
CA GLY A 16 -3.53 -7.81 21.10
C GLY A 16 -2.95 -6.59 20.41
N ALA A 17 -1.79 -6.07 20.85
CA ALA A 17 -1.12 -4.94 20.20
C ALA A 17 -0.62 -5.30 18.80
N SER A 18 -0.03 -6.48 18.61
CA SER A 18 0.41 -6.97 17.30
C SER A 18 -0.77 -7.17 16.34
N LEU A 19 -1.85 -7.81 16.80
CA LEU A 19 -3.05 -8.01 15.98
C LEU A 19 -3.79 -6.71 15.68
N ALA A 20 -3.83 -5.76 16.62
CA ALA A 20 -4.42 -4.46 16.35
C ALA A 20 -3.61 -3.66 15.33
N THR A 21 -2.29 -3.78 15.34
CA THR A 21 -1.42 -3.20 14.30
C THR A 21 -1.74 -3.80 12.93
N PHE A 22 -1.84 -5.11 12.86
CA PHE A 22 -2.20 -5.84 11.64
C PHE A 22 -3.61 -5.46 11.13
N LEU A 23 -4.62 -5.44 12.01
CA LEU A 23 -5.98 -5.06 11.64
C LEU A 23 -6.09 -3.62 11.17
N LEU A 24 -5.37 -2.69 11.80
CA LEU A 24 -5.31 -1.31 11.34
C LEU A 24 -4.64 -1.22 9.96
N GLY A 25 -3.59 -2.01 9.73
CA GLY A 25 -2.95 -2.14 8.42
C GLY A 25 -3.91 -2.66 7.35
N ILE A 26 -4.72 -3.68 7.66
CA ILE A 26 -5.77 -4.16 6.73
C ILE A 26 -6.81 -3.08 6.44
N LEU A 27 -7.18 -2.26 7.41
CA LEU A 27 -8.17 -1.20 7.21
C LEU A 27 -7.69 -0.10 6.27
N ILE A 28 -6.37 0.14 6.23
CA ILE A 28 -5.75 1.20 5.41
C ILE A 28 -5.13 0.57 4.15
N PHE A 29 -5.95 0.07 3.24
CA PHE A 29 -5.54 -0.73 2.08
C PHE A 29 -5.39 0.07 0.77
N ILE A 30 -5.61 1.38 0.79
CA ILE A 30 -5.63 2.19 -0.44
C ILE A 30 -4.23 2.29 -1.06
N ASP A 31 -3.22 2.51 -0.21
CA ASP A 31 -1.84 2.69 -0.64
C ASP A 31 -0.88 2.20 0.44
N ASP A 32 0.19 1.51 0.06
CA ASP A 32 1.14 0.88 0.98
C ASP A 32 2.02 1.90 1.69
N TYR A 33 2.47 2.98 1.04
CA TYR A 33 3.23 4.04 1.70
C TYR A 33 2.38 4.79 2.74
N PHE A 34 1.14 5.11 2.37
CA PHE A 34 0.20 5.74 3.30
C PHE A 34 -0.11 4.83 4.49
N ASN A 35 -0.26 3.53 4.24
CA ASN A 35 -0.42 2.50 5.27
C ASN A 35 0.76 2.52 6.25
N CYS A 36 1.99 2.38 5.73
CA CYS A 36 3.20 2.36 6.55
C CYS A 36 3.32 3.59 7.45
N LEU A 37 3.14 4.78 6.89
CA LEU A 37 3.24 6.04 7.64
C LEU A 37 2.15 6.16 8.71
N THR A 38 0.90 5.84 8.35
CA THR A 38 -0.24 6.01 9.25
C THR A 38 -0.23 4.99 10.36
N VAL A 39 -0.09 3.70 10.03
CA VAL A 39 -0.07 2.62 11.03
C VAL A 39 1.14 2.77 11.95
N GLY A 40 2.31 3.11 11.39
CA GLY A 40 3.53 3.35 12.15
C GLY A 40 3.35 4.45 13.19
N THR A 41 2.85 5.60 12.78
CA THR A 41 2.62 6.73 13.69
C THR A 41 1.56 6.44 14.76
N VAL A 42 0.48 5.76 14.37
CA VAL A 42 -0.68 5.50 15.24
C VAL A 42 -0.40 4.39 16.24
N MET A 43 0.26 3.30 15.80
CA MET A 43 0.48 2.12 16.64
C MET A 43 1.75 2.19 17.48
N ARG A 44 2.65 3.11 17.18
CA ARG A 44 3.89 3.32 17.93
C ARG A 44 3.68 3.44 19.45
N PRO A 45 2.79 4.32 19.98
CA PRO A 45 2.57 4.43 21.41
C PRO A 45 1.99 3.15 22.03
N VAL A 46 1.19 2.39 21.26
CA VAL A 46 0.59 1.13 21.71
C VAL A 46 1.63 0.04 21.84
N THR A 47 2.45 -0.15 20.81
CA THR A 47 3.52 -1.15 20.81
C THR A 47 4.58 -0.86 21.85
N ASP A 48 4.92 0.42 22.06
CA ASP A 48 5.86 0.85 23.10
C ASP A 48 5.36 0.50 24.51
N SER A 49 4.08 0.74 24.80
CA SER A 49 3.49 0.41 26.09
C SER A 49 3.51 -1.10 26.38
N HIS A 50 3.58 -1.93 25.35
CA HIS A 50 3.66 -3.39 25.46
C HIS A 50 5.09 -3.95 25.28
N ARG A 51 6.10 -3.07 25.25
CA ARG A 51 7.51 -3.42 25.04
C ARG A 51 7.75 -4.27 23.80
N ILE A 52 7.05 -3.94 22.72
CA ILE A 52 7.31 -4.47 21.38
C ILE A 52 8.41 -3.63 20.77
N SER A 53 9.46 -4.26 20.28
CA SER A 53 10.59 -3.55 19.68
C SER A 53 10.19 -2.80 18.40
N ARG A 54 10.89 -1.70 18.11
CA ARG A 54 10.67 -0.92 16.88
C ARG A 54 10.92 -1.74 15.60
N PRO A 55 11.95 -2.59 15.53
CA PRO A 55 12.11 -3.49 14.40
C PRO A 55 10.93 -4.43 14.19
N LYS A 56 10.31 -4.92 15.27
CA LYS A 56 9.11 -5.78 15.15
C LYS A 56 7.89 -4.99 14.70
N LEU A 57 7.70 -3.77 15.18
CA LEU A 57 6.66 -2.89 14.68
C LEU A 57 6.86 -2.61 13.17
N ALA A 58 8.07 -2.27 12.75
CA ALA A 58 8.40 -2.05 11.36
C ALA A 58 8.09 -3.29 10.50
N TYR A 59 8.47 -4.49 10.95
CA TYR A 59 8.14 -5.75 10.29
C TYR A 59 6.62 -5.96 10.15
N LEU A 60 5.84 -5.75 11.22
CA LEU A 60 4.39 -5.92 11.18
C LEU A 60 3.74 -4.97 10.17
N ILE A 61 4.22 -3.74 10.09
CA ILE A 61 3.71 -2.72 9.17
C ILE A 61 4.08 -3.10 7.73
N ASP A 62 5.35 -3.34 7.47
CA ASP A 62 5.87 -3.66 6.13
C ASP A 62 5.24 -4.95 5.58
N ALA A 63 5.20 -6.00 6.40
CA ALA A 63 4.59 -7.27 6.04
C ALA A 63 3.05 -7.22 5.88
N THR A 64 2.39 -6.12 6.25
CA THR A 64 0.94 -5.93 6.07
C THR A 64 0.63 -5.00 4.92
N ALA A 65 1.35 -3.90 4.78
CA ALA A 65 1.01 -2.79 3.90
C ALA A 65 0.96 -3.19 2.42
N ALA A 66 2.06 -3.71 1.87
CA ALA A 66 2.09 -4.14 0.49
C ALA A 66 1.17 -5.36 0.23
N PRO A 67 1.19 -6.44 1.04
CA PRO A 67 0.30 -7.57 0.84
C PRO A 67 -1.19 -7.22 0.85
N VAL A 68 -1.66 -6.29 1.69
CA VAL A 68 -3.07 -5.90 1.69
C VAL A 68 -3.44 -5.13 0.43
N CYS A 69 -2.57 -4.23 -0.05
CA CYS A 69 -2.80 -3.48 -1.29
C CYS A 69 -2.82 -4.40 -2.52
N MET A 70 -2.05 -5.48 -2.51
CA MET A 70 -1.98 -6.46 -3.59
C MET A 70 -3.21 -7.39 -3.69
N ILE A 71 -4.10 -7.39 -2.72
CA ILE A 71 -5.36 -8.17 -2.75
C ILE A 71 -6.60 -7.28 -2.62
N ALA A 72 -6.44 -5.99 -2.35
CA ALA A 72 -7.54 -5.05 -2.28
C ALA A 72 -7.85 -4.47 -3.66
N PRO A 73 -9.06 -4.72 -4.23
CA PRO A 73 -9.38 -4.26 -5.58
C PRO A 73 -9.53 -2.73 -5.69
N ILE A 74 -9.59 -2.02 -4.57
CA ILE A 74 -9.66 -0.55 -4.50
C ILE A 74 -8.33 -0.03 -3.92
N SER A 75 -7.21 -0.35 -4.57
CA SER A 75 -5.89 0.09 -4.14
C SER A 75 -5.11 0.73 -5.28
N SER A 76 -4.05 1.45 -4.94
CA SER A 76 -3.08 1.96 -5.92
C SER A 76 -2.47 0.85 -6.77
N TRP A 77 -2.31 -0.35 -6.21
CA TRP A 77 -1.81 -1.52 -6.93
C TRP A 77 -2.81 -2.07 -7.95
N ALA A 78 -4.09 -2.18 -7.58
CA ALA A 78 -5.13 -2.60 -8.50
C ALA A 78 -5.23 -1.66 -9.70
N ALA A 79 -5.10 -0.36 -9.44
CA ALA A 79 -5.06 0.67 -10.45
C ALA A 79 -3.86 0.52 -11.41
N ALA A 80 -2.66 0.30 -10.86
CA ALA A 80 -1.46 0.12 -11.66
C ALA A 80 -1.49 -1.15 -12.51
N VAL A 81 -2.01 -2.26 -11.96
CA VAL A 81 -2.22 -3.50 -12.72
C VAL A 81 -3.20 -3.26 -13.87
N SER A 82 -4.31 -2.57 -13.58
CA SER A 82 -5.32 -2.27 -14.59
C SER A 82 -4.74 -1.44 -15.73
N SER A 83 -4.05 -0.35 -15.44
CA SER A 83 -3.44 0.50 -16.46
C SER A 83 -2.35 -0.20 -17.28
N THR A 84 -1.63 -1.13 -16.68
CA THR A 84 -0.61 -1.89 -17.41
C THR A 84 -1.24 -2.97 -18.29
N ALA A 85 -2.41 -3.48 -17.90
CA ALA A 85 -3.15 -4.50 -18.65
C ALA A 85 -4.02 -3.92 -19.79
N GLU A 86 -4.23 -2.61 -19.86
CA GLU A 86 -5.01 -1.94 -20.91
C GLU A 86 -4.45 -2.11 -22.33
N GLY A 87 -3.22 -2.53 -22.49
CA GLY A 87 -2.62 -2.85 -23.78
C GLY A 87 -2.72 -4.34 -24.18
N LEU A 88 -3.33 -5.17 -23.32
CA LEU A 88 -3.44 -6.60 -23.54
C LEU A 88 -4.78 -6.94 -24.19
N ASP A 89 -4.75 -7.48 -25.39
CA ASP A 89 -5.93 -7.97 -26.10
C ASP A 89 -6.46 -9.31 -25.51
N THR A 90 -6.62 -9.32 -24.17
CA THR A 90 -7.01 -10.52 -23.39
C THR A 90 -8.52 -10.72 -23.31
N GLY A 91 -9.33 -9.77 -23.78
CA GLY A 91 -10.79 -9.77 -23.65
C GLY A 91 -11.34 -9.63 -22.23
N ILE A 92 -10.47 -9.34 -21.23
CA ILE A 92 -10.85 -9.06 -19.83
C ILE A 92 -10.25 -7.73 -19.39
N SER A 93 -10.99 -6.98 -18.57
CA SER A 93 -10.48 -5.72 -18.02
C SER A 93 -9.34 -5.95 -17.02
N GLY A 94 -8.45 -4.98 -16.88
CA GLY A 94 -7.34 -5.07 -15.94
C GLY A 94 -7.76 -5.31 -14.50
N ILE A 95 -8.89 -4.75 -14.06
CA ILE A 95 -9.45 -5.02 -12.73
C ILE A 95 -9.96 -6.46 -12.60
N GLN A 96 -10.56 -7.02 -13.65
CA GLN A 96 -10.97 -8.43 -13.65
C GLN A 96 -9.76 -9.35 -13.58
N LEU A 97 -8.67 -8.99 -14.28
CA LEU A 97 -7.40 -9.71 -14.19
C LEU A 97 -6.85 -9.67 -12.75
N PHE A 98 -6.84 -8.48 -12.14
CA PHE A 98 -6.41 -8.31 -10.75
C PHE A 98 -7.23 -9.17 -9.77
N ILE A 99 -8.56 -9.11 -9.85
CA ILE A 99 -9.45 -9.88 -8.97
C ILE A 99 -9.24 -11.39 -9.16
N LYS A 100 -9.09 -11.86 -10.41
CA LYS A 100 -8.80 -13.27 -10.71
C LYS A 100 -7.42 -13.72 -10.18
N ALA A 101 -6.46 -12.82 -10.07
CA ALA A 101 -5.13 -13.11 -9.54
C ALA A 101 -5.09 -13.21 -8.01
N ILE A 102 -6.06 -12.65 -7.27
CA ILE A 102 -6.06 -12.64 -5.80
C ILE A 102 -5.87 -14.05 -5.19
N PRO A 103 -6.61 -15.10 -5.59
CA PRO A 103 -6.43 -16.45 -5.03
C PRO A 103 -5.05 -17.05 -5.28
N TYR A 104 -4.35 -16.58 -6.29
CA TYR A 104 -3.00 -17.04 -6.66
C TYR A 104 -1.90 -16.20 -6.02
N ASN A 105 -2.24 -15.10 -5.36
CA ASN A 105 -1.29 -14.29 -4.61
C ASN A 105 -0.96 -14.96 -3.26
N LEU A 106 -0.26 -16.08 -3.36
CA LEU A 106 0.09 -16.91 -2.20
C LEU A 106 0.98 -16.14 -1.21
N TYR A 107 1.81 -15.22 -1.70
CA TYR A 107 2.65 -14.39 -0.83
C TYR A 107 1.80 -13.57 0.16
N SER A 108 0.83 -12.80 -0.32
CA SER A 108 -0.04 -12.00 0.53
C SER A 108 -0.85 -12.85 1.50
N LEU A 109 -1.46 -13.93 1.00
CA LEU A 109 -2.30 -14.81 1.81
C LEU A 109 -1.48 -15.52 2.91
N LEU A 110 -0.32 -16.08 2.56
CA LEU A 110 0.54 -16.78 3.52
C LEU A 110 1.18 -15.80 4.51
N THR A 111 1.53 -14.59 4.09
CA THR A 111 2.07 -13.56 4.98
C THR A 111 1.07 -13.18 6.06
N PHE A 112 -0.22 -13.06 5.73
CA PHE A 112 -1.26 -12.80 6.74
C PHE A 112 -1.39 -13.95 7.73
N VAL A 113 -1.41 -15.18 7.25
CA VAL A 113 -1.41 -16.37 8.14
C VAL A 113 -0.16 -16.36 9.02
N PHE A 114 1.00 -16.02 8.47
CA PHE A 114 2.27 -15.98 9.18
C PHE A 114 2.28 -14.89 10.26
N ILE A 115 1.81 -13.68 9.97
CA ILE A 115 1.69 -12.58 10.95
C ILE A 115 0.78 -12.98 12.11
N ILE A 116 -0.38 -13.57 11.80
CA ILE A 116 -1.33 -14.04 12.80
C ILE A 116 -0.69 -15.13 13.65
N ALA A 117 -0.08 -16.14 13.03
CA ALA A 117 0.59 -17.24 13.73
C ALA A 117 1.71 -16.75 14.65
N LEU A 118 2.62 -15.90 14.15
CA LEU A 118 3.71 -15.32 14.95
C LEU A 118 3.18 -14.47 16.11
N SER A 119 2.09 -13.74 15.91
CA SER A 119 1.47 -12.93 16.94
C SER A 119 0.91 -13.79 18.07
N PHE A 120 0.23 -14.90 17.77
CA PHE A 120 -0.29 -15.82 18.77
C PHE A 120 0.78 -16.65 19.45
N MET A 121 1.74 -17.17 18.69
CA MET A 121 2.81 -18.01 19.21
C MET A 121 3.86 -17.19 19.99
N GLN A 122 3.88 -15.87 19.82
CA GLN A 122 4.92 -14.97 20.36
C GLN A 122 6.33 -15.47 20.05
N PHE A 123 6.48 -16.08 18.89
CA PHE A 123 7.73 -16.65 18.43
C PHE A 123 8.49 -15.64 17.59
N ASP A 124 9.71 -15.37 18.00
CA ASP A 124 10.64 -14.51 17.27
C ASP A 124 11.93 -15.30 16.97
N TYR A 125 12.47 -15.14 15.77
CA TYR A 125 13.67 -15.86 15.32
C TYR A 125 14.74 -14.88 14.79
N GLY A 126 15.97 -15.38 14.69
CA GLY A 126 17.07 -14.60 14.17
C GLY A 126 17.33 -13.29 14.94
N PRO A 127 17.73 -12.22 14.25
CA PRO A 127 17.97 -10.91 14.88
C PRO A 127 16.73 -10.35 15.61
N MET A 128 15.53 -10.62 15.11
CA MET A 128 14.28 -10.14 15.73
C MET A 128 14.14 -10.61 17.17
N ARG A 129 14.49 -11.87 17.45
CA ARG A 129 14.48 -12.42 18.81
C ARG A 129 15.38 -11.63 19.76
N THR A 130 16.53 -11.15 19.27
CA THR A 130 17.47 -10.36 20.09
C THR A 130 16.87 -9.00 20.43
N TYR A 131 16.25 -8.31 19.47
CA TYR A 131 15.59 -7.03 19.69
C TYR A 131 14.39 -7.16 20.64
N GLU A 132 13.55 -8.18 20.44
CA GLU A 132 12.39 -8.42 21.30
C GLU A 132 12.77 -8.77 22.71
N ARG A 133 13.80 -9.62 22.90
CA ARG A 133 14.31 -9.95 24.24
C ARG A 133 14.84 -8.70 24.94
N LYS A 134 15.63 -7.88 24.24
CA LYS A 134 16.15 -6.62 24.78
C LYS A 134 15.03 -5.66 25.19
N ALA A 135 14.01 -5.51 24.34
CA ALA A 135 12.84 -4.70 24.64
C ALA A 135 12.07 -5.19 25.89
N GLN A 136 11.96 -6.51 26.08
CA GLN A 136 11.27 -7.11 27.22
C GLN A 136 12.07 -6.98 28.52
N GLU A 137 13.38 -7.26 28.48
CA GLU A 137 14.24 -7.32 29.67
C GLU A 137 14.67 -5.92 30.15
N THR A 138 15.11 -5.07 29.22
CA THR A 138 15.68 -3.76 29.57
C THR A 138 14.76 -2.58 29.28
N GLY A 139 13.67 -2.80 28.54
CA GLY A 139 12.81 -1.72 28.05
C GLY A 139 13.41 -0.92 26.87
N ASP A 140 14.58 -1.35 26.35
CA ASP A 140 15.18 -0.71 25.18
C ASP A 140 14.47 -1.19 23.91
N LEU A 141 13.64 -0.31 23.36
CA LEU A 141 12.84 -0.58 22.18
C LEU A 141 13.65 -0.50 20.88
N SER A 142 14.95 -0.25 20.93
CA SER A 142 15.82 0.01 19.78
C SER A 142 15.27 1.14 18.90
N ALA A 143 14.80 2.21 19.54
CA ALA A 143 14.33 3.40 18.84
C ALA A 143 15.51 4.13 18.19
N LEU A 144 15.30 4.66 16.99
CA LEU A 144 16.24 5.60 16.39
C LEU A 144 16.24 6.90 17.22
N GLU A 145 17.41 7.43 17.54
CA GLU A 145 17.59 8.58 18.45
C GLU A 145 16.86 9.87 18.04
N ASN A 146 16.44 9.99 16.78
CA ASN A 146 15.86 11.21 16.21
C ASN A 146 14.35 11.19 15.97
N ALA A 147 13.61 10.28 16.61
CA ALA A 147 12.16 10.30 16.47
C ALA A 147 11.57 11.38 17.39
N GLU A 148 11.27 12.54 16.83
CA GLU A 148 10.59 13.63 17.53
C GLU A 148 9.26 13.12 18.12
N ASP A 149 9.09 13.24 19.42
CA ASP A 149 7.80 13.01 20.09
C ASP A 149 6.88 14.19 19.77
N GLU A 150 5.99 14.02 18.81
CA GLU A 150 4.99 15.03 18.50
C GLU A 150 4.07 15.30 19.68
N ALA A 151 3.88 16.58 20.01
CA ALA A 151 3.03 17.01 21.11
C ALA A 151 1.59 16.50 20.93
N VAL A 152 1.13 15.69 21.87
CA VAL A 152 -0.18 15.06 21.83
C VAL A 152 -1.28 16.04 22.26
N ASN A 153 -2.22 16.35 21.36
CA ASN A 153 -3.38 17.15 21.73
C ASN A 153 -4.39 16.28 22.53
N PRO A 154 -4.76 16.68 23.76
CA PRO A 154 -5.67 15.92 24.60
C PRO A 154 -7.12 15.91 24.09
N LYS A 155 -7.53 16.85 23.24
CA LYS A 155 -8.90 16.98 22.71
C LYS A 155 -9.22 15.96 21.60
N GLY A 156 -8.21 15.28 21.02
CA GLY A 156 -8.43 14.31 19.97
C GLY A 156 -9.22 13.09 20.43
N LYS A 157 -10.09 12.57 19.59
CA LYS A 157 -10.88 11.34 19.78
C LYS A 157 -10.53 10.32 18.68
N VAL A 158 -10.89 9.06 18.90
CA VAL A 158 -10.69 7.98 17.91
C VAL A 158 -11.35 8.29 16.57
N ILE A 159 -12.53 8.90 16.62
CA ILE A 159 -13.28 9.28 15.42
C ILE A 159 -12.52 10.29 14.54
N ASP A 160 -11.61 11.08 15.11
CA ASP A 160 -10.81 12.06 14.38
C ASP A 160 -9.73 11.40 13.49
N LEU A 161 -9.47 10.11 13.67
CA LEU A 161 -8.70 9.28 12.76
C LEU A 161 -9.59 8.48 11.81
N LEU A 162 -10.59 7.79 12.35
CA LEU A 162 -11.41 6.87 11.57
C LEU A 162 -12.27 7.58 10.52
N LEU A 163 -12.87 8.72 10.87
CA LEU A 163 -13.74 9.42 9.93
C LEU A 163 -13.00 9.97 8.70
N PRO A 164 -11.83 10.62 8.81
CA PRO A 164 -11.03 10.99 7.65
C PRO A 164 -10.64 9.82 6.76
N VAL A 165 -10.27 8.67 7.36
CA VAL A 165 -9.93 7.46 6.59
C VAL A 165 -11.14 6.91 5.84
N LEU A 166 -12.30 6.82 6.49
CA LEU A 166 -13.54 6.38 5.85
C LEU A 166 -13.97 7.32 4.72
N VAL A 167 -13.85 8.63 4.94
CA VAL A 167 -14.14 9.62 3.90
C VAL A 167 -13.15 9.49 2.74
N LEU A 168 -11.86 9.30 3.01
CA LEU A 168 -10.86 9.07 1.98
C LEU A 168 -11.23 7.86 1.12
N ILE A 169 -11.56 6.72 1.73
CA ILE A 169 -11.98 5.51 1.02
C ILE A 169 -13.21 5.80 0.16
N ALA A 170 -14.24 6.40 0.74
CA ALA A 170 -15.49 6.67 0.04
C ALA A 170 -15.29 7.63 -1.15
N VAL A 171 -14.53 8.70 -0.96
CA VAL A 171 -14.33 9.72 -2.00
C VAL A 171 -13.37 9.22 -3.08
N CYS A 172 -12.31 8.48 -2.74
CA CYS A 172 -11.45 7.85 -3.74
C CYS A 172 -12.22 6.82 -4.58
N THR A 173 -13.02 5.96 -3.94
CA THR A 173 -13.87 5.00 -4.66
C THR A 173 -14.84 5.72 -5.59
N THR A 174 -15.51 6.78 -5.10
CA THR A 174 -16.44 7.59 -5.91
C THR A 174 -15.71 8.28 -7.06
N GLY A 175 -14.51 8.80 -6.83
CA GLY A 175 -13.67 9.40 -7.86
C GLY A 175 -13.30 8.41 -8.97
N MET A 176 -12.93 7.20 -8.60
CA MET A 176 -12.60 6.14 -9.54
C MET A 176 -13.80 5.74 -10.41
N ILE A 177 -14.96 5.46 -9.81
CA ILE A 177 -16.16 5.09 -10.58
C ILE A 177 -16.72 6.27 -11.40
N TYR A 178 -16.49 7.52 -10.95
CA TYR A 178 -16.86 8.71 -11.71
C TYR A 178 -16.02 8.83 -12.99
N VAL A 179 -14.70 8.70 -12.87
CA VAL A 179 -13.77 8.72 -14.02
C VAL A 179 -14.09 7.59 -14.99
N GLY A 180 -14.44 6.41 -14.48
CA GLY A 180 -14.80 5.24 -15.29
C GLY A 180 -16.21 5.25 -15.89
N GLY A 181 -17.00 6.31 -15.69
CA GLY A 181 -18.27 6.52 -16.39
C GLY A 181 -19.53 5.96 -15.72
N PHE A 182 -19.46 5.55 -14.43
CA PHE A 182 -20.64 5.02 -13.71
C PHE A 182 -21.87 5.96 -13.76
N PHE A 183 -21.65 7.27 -13.66
CA PHE A 183 -22.70 8.29 -13.63
C PHE A 183 -23.15 8.75 -15.03
N GLY A 184 -22.69 8.12 -16.10
CA GLY A 184 -23.11 8.41 -17.45
C GLY A 184 -21.97 8.41 -18.46
N VAL A 185 -21.13 9.43 -18.47
CA VAL A 185 -20.03 9.57 -19.43
C VAL A 185 -18.69 9.37 -18.70
N ASP A 186 -17.81 8.55 -19.26
CA ASP A 186 -16.47 8.35 -18.75
C ASP A 186 -15.53 9.52 -19.14
N ALA A 187 -14.30 9.48 -18.66
CA ALA A 187 -13.30 10.52 -18.93
C ALA A 187 -12.92 10.63 -20.43
N TRP A 188 -13.25 9.63 -21.23
CA TRP A 188 -12.95 9.55 -22.68
C TRP A 188 -14.19 9.74 -23.56
N GLY A 189 -15.36 9.99 -22.96
CA GLY A 189 -16.61 10.26 -23.67
C GLY A 189 -17.46 9.01 -23.95
N GLY A 190 -17.09 7.84 -23.44
CA GLY A 190 -17.87 6.60 -23.54
C GLY A 190 -19.03 6.56 -22.54
N THR A 191 -20.06 5.77 -22.85
CA THR A 191 -21.25 5.59 -22.00
C THR A 191 -21.52 4.14 -21.62
N ASP A 192 -20.67 3.22 -22.03
CA ASP A 192 -20.88 1.77 -21.92
C ASP A 192 -20.86 1.26 -20.47
N CYS A 193 -20.25 2.02 -19.54
CA CYS A 193 -20.12 1.67 -18.15
C CYS A 193 -21.19 2.31 -17.24
N ALA A 194 -22.17 3.03 -17.81
CA ALA A 194 -23.19 3.73 -17.05
C ALA A 194 -24.04 2.76 -16.19
N GLY A 195 -24.06 2.98 -14.87
CA GLY A 195 -24.81 2.15 -13.93
C GLY A 195 -24.18 0.80 -13.59
N ASP A 196 -23.07 0.42 -14.21
CA ASP A 196 -22.34 -0.80 -13.86
C ASP A 196 -21.08 -0.42 -13.04
N PHE A 197 -21.12 -0.75 -11.75
CA PHE A 197 -20.02 -0.45 -10.83
C PHE A 197 -18.72 -1.18 -11.21
N ILE A 198 -18.81 -2.45 -11.62
CA ILE A 198 -17.63 -3.27 -11.91
C ILE A 198 -17.02 -2.83 -13.23
N ALA A 199 -17.83 -2.58 -14.24
CA ALA A 199 -17.36 -2.08 -15.53
C ALA A 199 -16.74 -0.69 -15.38
N ALA A 200 -17.40 0.25 -14.70
CA ALA A 200 -16.89 1.59 -14.47
C ALA A 200 -15.59 1.58 -13.64
N PHE A 201 -15.52 0.72 -12.61
CA PHE A 201 -14.29 0.57 -11.83
C PHE A 201 -13.14 -0.01 -12.68
N GLY A 202 -13.44 -0.94 -13.58
CA GLY A 202 -12.46 -1.50 -14.53
C GLY A 202 -12.03 -0.54 -15.64
N ASN A 203 -12.87 0.44 -15.97
CA ASN A 203 -12.61 1.47 -16.99
C ASN A 203 -12.04 2.77 -16.40
N THR A 204 -11.64 2.77 -15.12
CA THR A 204 -11.14 3.98 -14.47
C THR A 204 -9.67 4.24 -14.75
N ASP A 205 -9.30 5.50 -14.85
CA ASP A 205 -7.91 5.94 -14.70
C ASP A 205 -7.65 6.35 -13.24
N ALA A 206 -6.89 5.53 -12.54
CA ALA A 206 -6.55 5.79 -11.15
C ALA A 206 -5.65 7.00 -10.96
N PHE A 207 -4.82 7.36 -11.95
CA PHE A 207 -4.02 8.57 -11.90
C PHE A 207 -4.88 9.84 -11.94
N MET A 208 -6.11 9.74 -12.42
CA MET A 208 -7.10 10.82 -12.34
C MET A 208 -8.01 10.68 -11.11
N GLY A 209 -8.55 9.49 -10.87
CA GLY A 209 -9.56 9.27 -9.81
C GLY A 209 -9.02 9.43 -8.38
N LEU A 210 -7.84 8.87 -8.09
CA LEU A 210 -7.26 8.92 -6.74
C LEU A 210 -6.81 10.33 -6.32
N PRO A 211 -6.12 11.15 -7.14
CA PRO A 211 -5.78 12.52 -6.77
C PRO A 211 -7.00 13.39 -6.47
N TRP A 212 -8.07 13.29 -7.28
CA TRP A 212 -9.31 14.01 -6.99
C TRP A 212 -9.92 13.59 -5.66
N GLY A 213 -10.00 12.28 -5.41
CA GLY A 213 -10.44 11.73 -4.15
C GLY A 213 -9.58 12.21 -2.97
N GLY A 214 -8.27 12.18 -3.12
CA GLY A 214 -7.31 12.64 -2.12
C GLY A 214 -7.44 14.12 -1.76
N ILE A 215 -7.59 15.00 -2.77
CA ILE A 215 -7.78 16.44 -2.56
C ILE A 215 -9.07 16.72 -1.80
N ILE A 216 -10.19 16.11 -2.19
CA ILE A 216 -11.49 16.29 -1.52
C ILE A 216 -11.42 15.77 -0.08
N ALA A 217 -10.83 14.61 0.14
CA ALA A 217 -10.64 14.03 1.47
C ALA A 217 -9.74 14.90 2.36
N LEU A 218 -8.67 15.49 1.79
CA LEU A 218 -7.80 16.43 2.50
C LEU A 218 -8.57 17.68 2.93
N LEU A 219 -9.31 18.28 2.01
CA LEU A 219 -10.14 19.45 2.31
C LEU A 219 -11.17 19.15 3.40
N PHE A 220 -11.88 18.02 3.28
CA PHE A 220 -12.80 17.57 4.32
C PHE A 220 -12.10 17.41 5.67
N THR A 221 -10.95 16.75 5.70
CA THR A 221 -10.19 16.48 6.93
C THR A 221 -9.76 17.77 7.61
N VAL A 222 -9.25 18.75 6.85
CA VAL A 222 -8.84 20.06 7.38
C VAL A 222 -10.06 20.78 7.96
N ILE A 223 -11.15 20.88 7.19
CA ILE A 223 -12.38 21.54 7.64
C ILE A 223 -12.94 20.88 8.90
N TYR A 224 -13.02 19.55 8.91
CA TYR A 224 -13.53 18.76 10.03
C TYR A 224 -12.71 18.96 11.31
N LEU A 225 -11.38 18.83 11.23
CA LEU A 225 -10.51 18.95 12.41
C LEU A 225 -10.45 20.38 12.96
N VAL A 226 -10.47 21.39 12.09
CA VAL A 226 -10.52 22.80 12.48
C VAL A 226 -11.88 23.14 13.09
N ALA A 227 -12.99 22.72 12.50
CA ALA A 227 -14.35 22.93 13.02
C ALA A 227 -14.52 22.29 14.42
N ARG A 228 -13.92 21.11 14.61
CA ARG A 228 -13.87 20.44 15.92
C ARG A 228 -12.88 21.07 16.91
N ARG A 229 -12.12 22.06 16.49
CA ARG A 229 -11.08 22.72 17.29
C ARG A 229 -10.05 21.73 17.87
N VAL A 230 -9.78 20.66 17.13
CA VAL A 230 -8.71 19.68 17.47
C VAL A 230 -7.35 20.23 17.06
N ILE A 231 -7.30 20.93 15.92
CA ILE A 231 -6.11 21.64 15.43
C ILE A 231 -6.51 23.06 15.03
N THR A 232 -5.53 23.98 15.02
CA THR A 232 -5.75 25.31 14.43
C THR A 232 -5.57 25.26 12.91
N PHE A 233 -6.14 26.20 12.18
CA PHE A 233 -5.93 26.30 10.74
C PHE A 233 -4.45 26.47 10.39
N LYS A 234 -3.72 27.22 11.21
CA LYS A 234 -2.27 27.43 11.04
C LYS A 234 -1.51 26.09 11.15
N ASP A 235 -1.85 25.27 12.15
CA ASP A 235 -1.22 23.96 12.33
C ASP A 235 -1.57 23.00 11.19
N ALA A 236 -2.85 23.02 10.73
CA ALA A 236 -3.27 22.24 9.58
C ALA A 236 -2.47 22.60 8.32
N MET A 237 -2.28 23.87 8.05
CA MET A 237 -1.48 24.33 6.92
C MET A 237 0.02 23.99 7.08
N ALA A 238 0.55 23.98 8.29
CA ALA A 238 1.92 23.55 8.58
C ALA A 238 2.14 22.04 8.39
N CYS A 239 1.07 21.22 8.48
CA CYS A 239 1.15 19.78 8.22
C CYS A 239 1.33 19.45 6.72
N ILE A 240 0.83 20.29 5.81
CA ILE A 240 0.92 20.04 4.36
C ILE A 240 2.37 19.91 3.89
N PRO A 241 3.29 20.88 4.14
CA PRO A 241 4.70 20.73 3.80
C PRO A 241 5.36 19.52 4.48
N LYS A 242 5.01 19.22 5.74
CA LYS A 242 5.53 18.05 6.44
C LYS A 242 5.13 16.75 5.74
N GLY A 243 3.87 16.64 5.29
CA GLY A 243 3.38 15.52 4.50
C GLY A 243 4.11 15.38 3.16
N PHE A 244 4.31 16.48 2.44
CA PHE A 244 5.13 16.50 1.22
C PHE A 244 6.56 16.00 1.48
N ASN A 245 7.20 16.51 2.52
CA ASN A 245 8.56 16.09 2.88
C ASN A 245 8.63 14.60 3.22
N ALA A 246 7.63 14.04 3.89
CA ALA A 246 7.56 12.60 4.18
C ALA A 246 7.43 11.75 2.91
N MET A 247 6.82 12.31 1.85
CA MET A 247 6.63 11.63 0.56
C MET A 247 7.73 11.87 -0.47
N ILE A 248 8.73 12.71 -0.19
CA ILE A 248 9.82 13.00 -1.13
C ILE A 248 10.56 11.71 -1.55
N SER A 249 10.94 10.86 -0.60
CA SER A 249 11.66 9.62 -0.92
C SER A 249 10.84 8.66 -1.78
N PRO A 250 9.58 8.34 -1.48
CA PRO A 250 8.72 7.56 -2.37
C PRO A 250 8.56 8.18 -3.77
N ILE A 251 8.31 9.49 -3.85
CA ILE A 251 8.17 10.21 -5.14
C ILE A 251 9.46 10.11 -5.96
N LEU A 252 10.61 10.31 -5.35
CA LEU A 252 11.91 10.21 -6.02
C LEU A 252 12.16 8.79 -6.54
N ILE A 253 11.90 7.77 -5.72
CA ILE A 253 12.03 6.36 -6.11
C ILE A 253 11.14 6.05 -7.31
N LEU A 254 9.87 6.42 -7.26
CA LEU A 254 8.93 6.19 -8.35
C LEU A 254 9.34 6.93 -9.63
N THR A 255 9.78 8.19 -9.53
CA THR A 255 10.24 8.97 -10.67
C THR A 255 11.45 8.32 -11.34
N LEU A 256 12.43 7.89 -10.56
CA LEU A 256 13.60 7.18 -11.07
C LEU A 256 13.24 5.83 -11.66
N ALA A 257 12.32 5.09 -11.04
CA ALA A 257 11.85 3.80 -11.54
C ALA A 257 11.14 3.94 -12.91
N VAL A 258 10.26 4.93 -13.06
CA VAL A 258 9.61 5.24 -14.34
C VAL A 258 10.63 5.65 -15.41
N SER A 259 11.61 6.47 -15.05
CA SER A 259 12.70 6.86 -15.95
C SER A 259 13.54 5.65 -16.38
N LEU A 260 13.87 4.76 -15.45
CA LEU A 260 14.57 3.51 -15.73
C LEU A 260 13.76 2.61 -16.67
N LYS A 261 12.45 2.43 -16.38
CA LYS A 261 11.52 1.70 -17.26
C LYS A 261 11.55 2.27 -18.68
N ALA A 262 11.40 3.58 -18.85
CA ALA A 262 11.42 4.24 -20.17
C ALA A 262 12.75 3.99 -20.91
N THR A 263 13.88 4.06 -20.19
CA THR A 263 15.21 3.79 -20.75
C THR A 263 15.35 2.33 -21.19
N ILE A 264 14.95 1.38 -20.36
CA ILE A 264 15.00 -0.05 -20.67
C ILE A 264 14.12 -0.39 -21.87
N THR A 265 12.92 0.21 -21.93
CA THR A 265 12.01 0.05 -23.09
C THR A 265 12.63 0.61 -24.37
N SER A 266 13.26 1.79 -24.31
CA SER A 266 13.93 2.40 -25.47
C SER A 266 15.15 1.61 -25.96
N LEU A 267 15.78 0.82 -25.09
CA LEU A 267 16.87 -0.08 -25.44
C LEU A 267 16.40 -1.40 -26.07
N GLY A 268 15.09 -1.60 -26.24
CA GLY A 268 14.52 -2.81 -26.81
C GLY A 268 14.58 -4.04 -25.91
N ALA A 269 14.64 -3.84 -24.60
CA ALA A 269 14.76 -4.96 -23.66
C ALA A 269 13.57 -5.95 -23.74
N SER A 270 12.38 -5.47 -24.07
CA SER A 270 11.20 -6.32 -24.30
C SER A 270 11.40 -7.27 -25.50
N ILE A 271 11.96 -6.76 -26.59
CA ILE A 271 12.28 -7.56 -27.79
C ILE A 271 13.35 -8.61 -27.46
N TYR A 272 14.40 -8.19 -26.77
CA TYR A 272 15.47 -9.11 -26.37
C TYR A 272 14.98 -10.25 -25.47
N VAL A 273 14.11 -9.93 -24.49
CA VAL A 273 13.53 -10.95 -23.60
C VAL A 273 12.61 -11.89 -24.38
N HIS A 274 11.79 -11.33 -25.28
CA HIS A 274 10.92 -12.11 -26.18
C HIS A 274 11.75 -13.12 -26.98
N ASP A 275 12.78 -12.67 -27.72
CA ASP A 275 13.64 -13.53 -28.56
C ASP A 275 14.34 -14.61 -27.72
N LEU A 276 14.79 -14.24 -26.52
CA LEU A 276 15.41 -15.19 -25.59
C LEU A 276 14.42 -16.28 -25.14
N MET A 277 13.18 -15.89 -24.91
CA MET A 277 12.13 -16.81 -24.45
C MET A 277 11.58 -17.67 -25.59
N GLU A 278 11.43 -17.16 -26.81
CA GLU A 278 11.08 -17.97 -27.98
C GLU A 278 12.10 -19.08 -28.24
N GLY A 279 13.38 -18.78 -28.12
CA GLY A 279 14.44 -19.79 -28.25
C GLY A 279 14.43 -20.89 -27.17
N ALA A 280 13.85 -20.58 -26.00
CA ALA A 280 13.76 -21.50 -24.86
C ALA A 280 12.37 -22.18 -24.73
N ALA A 281 11.36 -21.73 -25.47
CA ALA A 281 9.94 -21.95 -25.19
C ALA A 281 9.49 -23.42 -25.21
N ALA A 282 10.02 -24.26 -26.06
CA ALA A 282 9.50 -25.62 -26.19
C ALA A 282 9.72 -26.49 -24.92
N THR A 283 10.78 -26.24 -24.17
CA THR A 283 11.14 -27.02 -22.98
C THR A 283 10.81 -26.32 -21.66
N LEU A 284 10.73 -24.99 -21.67
CA LEU A 284 10.56 -24.15 -20.48
C LEU A 284 9.12 -23.62 -20.29
N TYR A 285 8.21 -23.85 -21.21
CA TYR A 285 6.85 -23.30 -21.15
C TYR A 285 6.10 -23.70 -19.88
N SER A 286 6.25 -24.94 -19.41
CA SER A 286 5.66 -25.40 -18.15
C SER A 286 6.30 -24.77 -16.90
N MET A 287 7.54 -24.28 -17.01
CA MET A 287 8.28 -23.64 -15.94
C MET A 287 8.29 -22.11 -16.05
N LEU A 288 7.63 -21.55 -17.05
CA LEU A 288 7.59 -20.11 -17.31
C LEU A 288 7.24 -19.27 -16.06
N PRO A 289 6.22 -19.62 -15.24
CA PRO A 289 5.93 -18.87 -14.03
C PRO A 289 7.08 -18.84 -13.02
N ALA A 290 7.82 -19.94 -12.91
CA ALA A 290 8.97 -20.01 -12.00
C ALA A 290 10.16 -19.18 -12.51
N VAL A 291 10.41 -19.21 -13.82
CA VAL A 291 11.46 -18.39 -14.46
C VAL A 291 11.13 -16.91 -14.30
N ILE A 292 9.89 -16.51 -14.58
CA ILE A 292 9.41 -15.14 -14.39
C ILE A 292 9.59 -14.70 -12.94
N PHE A 293 9.24 -15.54 -11.98
CA PHE A 293 9.41 -15.24 -10.56
C PHE A 293 10.88 -14.98 -10.20
N VAL A 294 11.81 -15.81 -10.67
CA VAL A 294 13.25 -15.62 -10.41
C VAL A 294 13.74 -14.32 -11.05
N VAL A 295 13.36 -14.05 -12.29
CA VAL A 295 13.70 -12.79 -12.99
C VAL A 295 13.13 -11.60 -12.24
N ALA A 296 11.86 -11.69 -11.78
CA ALA A 296 11.22 -10.66 -10.97
C ALA A 296 12.01 -10.38 -9.68
N CYS A 297 12.47 -11.43 -8.98
CA CYS A 297 13.27 -11.27 -7.77
C CYS A 297 14.59 -10.53 -8.05
N ILE A 298 15.28 -10.88 -9.13
CA ILE A 298 16.54 -10.23 -9.52
C ILE A 298 16.29 -8.75 -9.89
N LEU A 299 15.25 -8.48 -10.67
CA LEU A 299 14.91 -7.12 -11.08
C LEU A 299 14.46 -6.27 -9.88
N ALA A 300 13.65 -6.82 -8.99
CA ALA A 300 13.20 -6.13 -7.78
C ALA A 300 14.37 -5.80 -6.86
N PHE A 301 15.31 -6.74 -6.70
CA PHE A 301 16.51 -6.50 -5.92
C PHE A 301 17.43 -5.44 -6.55
N ALA A 302 17.59 -5.48 -7.87
CA ALA A 302 18.44 -4.53 -8.60
C ALA A 302 17.84 -3.13 -8.68
N SER A 303 16.52 -3.02 -8.89
CA SER A 303 15.81 -1.74 -9.03
C SER A 303 15.40 -1.11 -7.70
N GLY A 304 15.35 -1.91 -6.61
CA GLY A 304 14.89 -1.49 -5.30
C GLY A 304 13.40 -1.09 -5.25
N THR A 305 12.62 -1.41 -6.28
CA THR A 305 11.21 -1.04 -6.39
C THR A 305 10.37 -2.12 -7.06
N SER A 306 9.23 -2.43 -6.45
CA SER A 306 8.22 -3.32 -7.02
C SER A 306 7.53 -2.70 -8.24
N TRP A 307 7.30 -1.40 -8.24
CA TRP A 307 6.69 -0.67 -9.36
C TRP A 307 7.52 -0.75 -10.64
N GLY A 308 8.83 -0.56 -10.53
CA GLY A 308 9.76 -0.70 -11.67
C GLY A 308 9.78 -2.11 -12.21
N THR A 309 9.87 -3.10 -11.34
CA THR A 309 9.86 -4.52 -11.69
C THR A 309 8.58 -4.91 -12.42
N PHE A 310 7.43 -4.50 -11.88
CA PHE A 310 6.12 -4.74 -12.43
C PHE A 310 5.98 -4.14 -13.84
N GLY A 311 6.34 -2.87 -14.00
CA GLY A 311 6.27 -2.19 -15.28
C GLY A 311 7.17 -2.79 -16.36
N ILE A 312 8.33 -3.34 -15.99
CA ILE A 312 9.23 -4.02 -16.94
C ILE A 312 8.68 -5.39 -17.33
N LEU A 313 8.29 -6.20 -16.34
CA LEU A 313 7.90 -7.59 -16.57
C LEU A 313 6.59 -7.75 -17.28
N ILE A 314 5.55 -7.00 -16.92
CA ILE A 314 4.24 -7.13 -17.57
C ILE A 314 4.35 -6.79 -19.04
N LEU A 315 5.03 -5.69 -19.41
CA LEU A 315 5.24 -5.34 -20.81
C LEU A 315 6.06 -6.40 -21.57
N SER A 316 7.03 -7.03 -20.90
CA SER A 316 7.82 -8.10 -21.52
C SER A 316 7.02 -9.38 -21.72
N LEU A 317 6.10 -9.70 -20.78
CA LEU A 317 5.23 -10.88 -20.84
C LEU A 317 4.12 -10.79 -21.89
N ILE A 318 3.71 -9.59 -22.28
CA ILE A 318 2.69 -9.36 -23.30
C ILE A 318 3.14 -9.93 -24.65
N HIS A 319 4.43 -9.98 -24.89
CA HIS A 319 5.02 -10.41 -26.16
C HIS A 319 5.43 -11.88 -26.17
N ILE A 320 5.19 -12.64 -25.10
CA ILE A 320 5.41 -14.08 -25.00
C ILE A 320 4.10 -14.84 -25.08
#